data_e14d05c8a5520436ec41ac5be81b55de
#
_entry.id   e14d05c8a5520436ec41ac5be81b55de
#
_cell.length_a   1.000
_cell.length_b   1.000
_cell.length_c   1.000
_cell.angle_alpha   90.00
_cell.angle_beta   90.00
_cell.angle_gamma   90.00
#
_symmetry.space_group_name_H-M   'P 1'
#
loop_
_entity.id
_entity.type
_entity.pdbx_description
1 polymer ?
#
loop_
_entity_poly.entity_id
_entity_poly.type
_entity_poly.pdbx_seq_one_letter_code
_entity_poly.pdbx_strand_id
1 'polypeptide(L)'
;MYDAHSNITDVTKDGVLQYHYGYDMMNQLVSVDDKMNGKVYNYTYDAGGNLISETVTDSNGTTSNAYEYNNSNWGDVLTSYNGQSITYDEIGNPLTYRDGMSMTWKNGRQLATLTNGDTSISYGYDSDSVRTTKTVNGVKYTYAYLNGQLLYETRGDAKFYYSY
;
A
#
# COMPACT_ATOMS: atom_id res chain seq x y z
N MET A 1 22.74 13.74 3.34
CA MET A 1 23.08 14.96 2.58
C MET A 1 21.79 15.47 1.94
N TYR A 2 21.72 16.73 1.52
CA TYR A 2 20.50 17.33 0.93
C TYR A 2 20.89 18.14 -0.30
N ASP A 3 19.96 18.26 -1.26
CA ASP A 3 20.10 19.17 -2.39
C ASP A 3 19.63 20.60 -2.04
N ALA A 4 19.63 21.48 -3.03
CA ALA A 4 19.20 22.88 -2.87
C ALA A 4 17.68 23.04 -2.60
N HIS A 5 16.88 22.02 -2.87
CA HIS A 5 15.43 21.97 -2.63
C HIS A 5 15.06 21.27 -1.32
N SER A 6 16.08 20.91 -0.51
CA SER A 6 15.95 20.17 0.75
C SER A 6 15.53 18.71 0.59
N ASN A 7 15.68 18.11 -0.59
CA ASN A 7 15.51 16.69 -0.78
C ASN A 7 16.73 15.94 -0.22
N ILE A 8 16.49 14.78 0.40
CA ILE A 8 17.57 13.91 0.87
C ILE A 8 18.27 13.28 -0.32
N THR A 9 19.56 13.55 -0.55
CA THR A 9 20.34 12.93 -1.63
C THR A 9 21.12 11.72 -1.16
N ASP A 10 21.62 11.73 0.08
CA ASP A 10 22.43 10.63 0.59
C ASP A 10 22.11 10.35 2.05
N VAL A 11 22.07 9.07 2.38
CA VAL A 11 22.05 8.57 3.77
C VAL A 11 23.32 7.77 4.02
N THR A 12 24.09 8.17 5.02
CA THR A 12 25.33 7.48 5.44
C THR A 12 25.19 6.99 6.88
N LYS A 13 25.80 5.86 7.18
CA LYS A 13 25.96 5.32 8.53
C LYS A 13 27.44 5.00 8.75
N ASP A 14 28.02 5.54 9.81
CA ASP A 14 29.43 5.37 10.16
C ASP A 14 30.39 5.71 9.01
N GLY A 15 30.05 6.77 8.22
CA GLY A 15 30.80 7.22 7.04
C GLY A 15 30.59 6.38 5.78
N VAL A 16 29.80 5.31 5.83
CA VAL A 16 29.50 4.44 4.67
C VAL A 16 28.16 4.83 4.06
N LEU A 17 28.15 5.11 2.75
CA LEU A 17 26.93 5.39 2.00
C LEU A 17 25.99 4.18 1.99
N GLN A 18 24.75 4.39 2.45
CA GLN A 18 23.72 3.37 2.50
C GLN A 18 22.72 3.54 1.35
N TYR A 19 22.31 4.79 1.09
CA TYR A 19 21.35 5.13 0.03
C TYR A 19 21.79 6.39 -0.70
N HIS A 20 21.60 6.40 -2.00
CA HIS A 20 21.66 7.61 -2.83
C HIS A 20 20.33 7.79 -3.56
N TYR A 21 19.80 9.02 -3.55
CA TYR A 21 18.50 9.37 -4.13
C TYR A 21 18.67 10.42 -5.23
N GLY A 22 17.97 10.23 -6.34
CA GLY A 22 17.89 11.19 -7.44
C GLY A 22 16.46 11.73 -7.59
N TYR A 23 16.37 13.00 -7.94
CA TYR A 23 15.09 13.71 -8.13
C TYR A 23 15.08 14.42 -9.48
N ASP A 24 13.88 14.60 -10.03
CA ASP A 24 13.67 15.43 -11.22
C ASP A 24 13.48 16.91 -10.84
N MET A 25 13.21 17.74 -11.86
CA MET A 25 12.97 19.19 -11.66
C MET A 25 11.66 19.50 -10.92
N MET A 26 10.75 18.52 -10.80
CA MET A 26 9.49 18.63 -10.05
C MET A 26 9.62 18.11 -8.60
N ASN A 27 10.85 17.78 -8.17
CA ASN A 27 11.17 17.16 -6.88
C ASN A 27 10.54 15.78 -6.70
N GLN A 28 10.24 15.07 -7.79
CA GLN A 28 9.79 13.68 -7.75
C GLN A 28 11.01 12.76 -7.65
N LEU A 29 10.92 11.72 -6.80
CA LEU A 29 11.97 10.73 -6.64
C LEU A 29 12.06 9.85 -7.90
N VAL A 30 13.14 9.96 -8.68
CA VAL A 30 13.31 9.20 -9.92
C VAL A 30 14.30 8.05 -9.80
N SER A 31 15.15 8.05 -8.77
CA SER A 31 16.05 6.91 -8.53
C SER A 31 16.40 6.71 -7.07
N VAL A 32 16.63 5.46 -6.69
CA VAL A 32 17.21 5.05 -5.39
C VAL A 32 18.28 4.03 -5.66
N ASP A 33 19.51 4.32 -5.22
CA ASP A 33 20.60 3.35 -5.18
C ASP A 33 20.71 2.83 -3.73
N ASP A 34 20.17 1.64 -3.48
CA ASP A 34 20.20 0.94 -2.18
C ASP A 34 21.47 0.10 -2.09
N LYS A 35 22.51 0.70 -1.56
CA LYS A 35 23.83 0.06 -1.35
C LYS A 35 23.77 -1.08 -0.35
N MET A 36 22.81 -1.05 0.59
CA MET A 36 22.68 -2.09 1.61
C MET A 36 22.18 -3.40 1.02
N ASN A 37 21.24 -3.33 0.07
CA ASN A 37 20.64 -4.50 -0.54
C ASN A 37 21.13 -4.76 -1.97
N GLY A 38 22.03 -3.91 -2.50
CA GLY A 38 22.55 -4.01 -3.87
C GLY A 38 21.47 -3.85 -4.93
N LYS A 39 20.52 -2.95 -4.71
CA LYS A 39 19.39 -2.70 -5.60
C LYS A 39 19.38 -1.28 -6.10
N VAL A 40 19.02 -1.12 -7.38
CA VAL A 40 18.73 0.20 -7.96
C VAL A 40 17.28 0.24 -8.41
N TYR A 41 16.57 1.25 -7.93
CA TYR A 41 15.19 1.53 -8.30
C TYR A 41 15.16 2.75 -9.22
N ASN A 42 14.34 2.70 -10.27
CA ASN A 42 14.04 3.87 -11.09
C ASN A 42 12.52 4.01 -11.23
N TYR A 43 12.07 5.25 -11.21
CA TYR A 43 10.66 5.62 -11.24
C TYR A 43 10.40 6.59 -12.38
N THR A 44 9.27 6.44 -13.06
CA THR A 44 8.80 7.41 -14.05
C THR A 44 7.37 7.82 -13.73
N TYR A 45 7.06 9.08 -14.05
CA TYR A 45 5.78 9.69 -13.73
C TYR A 45 5.14 10.27 -14.97
N ASP A 46 3.81 10.37 -14.98
CA ASP A 46 3.08 11.15 -15.98
C ASP A 46 3.12 12.65 -15.65
N ALA A 47 2.50 13.47 -16.52
CA ALA A 47 2.44 14.92 -16.32
C ALA A 47 1.62 15.35 -15.08
N GLY A 48 0.78 14.47 -14.54
CA GLY A 48 0.00 14.68 -13.32
C GLY A 48 0.73 14.28 -12.05
N GLY A 49 1.92 13.66 -12.18
CA GLY A 49 2.70 13.15 -11.06
C GLY A 49 2.33 11.73 -10.62
N ASN A 50 1.52 11.02 -11.40
CA ASN A 50 1.21 9.62 -11.11
C ASN A 50 2.40 8.74 -11.52
N LEU A 51 2.75 7.76 -10.67
CA LEU A 51 3.79 6.77 -10.96
C LEU A 51 3.33 5.85 -12.09
N ILE A 52 3.99 5.89 -13.26
CA ILE A 52 3.64 5.03 -14.41
C ILE A 52 4.56 3.83 -14.57
N SER A 53 5.80 3.89 -14.07
CA SER A 53 6.66 2.71 -14.01
C SER A 53 7.62 2.74 -12.83
N GLU A 54 7.95 1.54 -12.36
CA GLU A 54 9.06 1.26 -11.46
C GLU A 54 9.92 0.17 -12.09
N THR A 55 11.23 0.33 -12.07
CA THR A 55 12.17 -0.76 -12.35
C THR A 55 13.04 -1.02 -11.14
N VAL A 56 13.32 -2.30 -10.87
CA VAL A 56 14.22 -2.73 -9.81
C VAL A 56 15.30 -3.61 -10.44
N THR A 57 16.54 -3.17 -10.33
CA THR A 57 17.73 -3.90 -10.82
C THR A 57 18.54 -4.39 -9.63
N ASP A 58 18.86 -5.68 -9.60
CA ASP A 58 19.76 -6.31 -8.66
C ASP A 58 20.71 -7.30 -9.36
N SER A 59 21.44 -8.12 -8.60
CA SER A 59 22.35 -9.15 -9.14
C SER A 59 21.65 -10.24 -9.98
N ASN A 60 20.32 -10.38 -9.86
CA ASN A 60 19.53 -11.37 -10.60
C ASN A 60 18.96 -10.81 -11.92
N GLY A 61 19.08 -9.51 -12.13
CA GLY A 61 18.58 -8.82 -13.31
C GLY A 61 17.65 -7.66 -13.00
N THR A 62 16.82 -7.26 -13.97
CA THR A 62 15.87 -6.15 -13.84
C THR A 62 14.45 -6.67 -13.91
N THR A 63 13.62 -6.24 -12.97
CA THR A 63 12.17 -6.41 -12.97
C THR A 63 11.51 -5.05 -13.20
N SER A 64 10.31 -5.03 -13.79
CA SER A 64 9.56 -3.82 -14.06
C SER A 64 8.12 -3.97 -13.60
N ASN A 65 7.57 -2.91 -13.02
CA ASN A 65 6.15 -2.76 -12.73
C ASN A 65 5.58 -1.60 -13.55
N ALA A 66 4.41 -1.80 -14.14
CA ALA A 66 3.68 -0.80 -14.93
C ALA A 66 2.37 -0.43 -14.23
N TYR A 67 2.05 0.84 -14.24
CA TYR A 67 0.85 1.42 -13.64
C TYR A 67 0.11 2.24 -14.69
N GLU A 68 -1.22 2.09 -14.78
CA GLU A 68 -2.04 2.82 -15.75
C GLU A 68 -3.18 3.56 -15.06
N TYR A 69 -3.48 4.76 -15.58
CA TYR A 69 -4.48 5.69 -15.05
C TYR A 69 -5.44 6.10 -16.18
N ASN A 70 -6.25 5.14 -16.64
CA ASN A 70 -7.11 5.30 -17.82
C ASN A 70 -8.53 5.79 -17.50
N ASN A 71 -8.79 6.29 -16.27
CA ASN A 71 -10.08 6.84 -15.91
C ASN A 71 -10.17 8.30 -16.35
N SER A 72 -11.03 8.60 -17.33
CA SER A 72 -11.19 9.96 -17.88
C SER A 72 -11.79 10.98 -16.91
N ASN A 73 -12.48 10.52 -15.86
CA ASN A 73 -13.10 11.39 -14.86
C ASN A 73 -12.16 11.61 -13.65
N TRP A 74 -11.33 10.62 -13.33
CA TRP A 74 -10.40 10.64 -12.19
C TRP A 74 -9.02 10.21 -12.70
N GLY A 75 -8.27 11.15 -13.25
CA GLY A 75 -6.99 10.89 -13.89
C GLY A 75 -5.88 10.36 -12.97
N ASP A 76 -6.09 10.35 -11.65
CA ASP A 76 -5.20 9.85 -10.61
C ASP A 76 -5.63 8.48 -10.04
N VAL A 77 -6.71 7.88 -10.57
CA VAL A 77 -7.16 6.55 -10.15
C VAL A 77 -6.42 5.46 -10.92
N LEU A 78 -5.69 4.62 -10.20
CA LEU A 78 -4.96 3.48 -10.77
C LEU A 78 -5.95 2.46 -11.36
N THR A 79 -5.93 2.26 -12.67
CA THR A 79 -6.85 1.37 -13.38
C THR A 79 -6.22 0.04 -13.78
N SER A 80 -4.89 -0.06 -13.77
CA SER A 80 -4.16 -1.29 -14.09
C SER A 80 -2.81 -1.34 -13.36
N TYR A 81 -2.42 -2.51 -12.92
CA TYR A 81 -1.10 -2.84 -12.40
C TYR A 81 -0.57 -4.09 -13.12
N ASN A 82 0.54 -3.94 -13.86
CA ASN A 82 1.13 -5.03 -14.67
C ASN A 82 0.11 -5.71 -15.59
N GLY A 83 -0.79 -4.93 -16.22
CA GLY A 83 -1.86 -5.43 -17.07
C GLY A 83 -3.06 -6.05 -16.33
N GLN A 84 -3.03 -6.12 -15.00
CA GLN A 84 -4.16 -6.56 -14.20
C GLN A 84 -5.10 -5.38 -13.93
N SER A 85 -6.34 -5.49 -14.40
CA SER A 85 -7.35 -4.44 -14.25
C SER A 85 -7.74 -4.23 -12.79
N ILE A 86 -7.83 -2.98 -12.38
CA ILE A 86 -8.36 -2.54 -11.09
C ILE A 86 -9.67 -1.81 -11.34
N THR A 87 -10.74 -2.27 -10.71
CA THR A 87 -12.09 -1.71 -10.86
C THR A 87 -12.57 -1.08 -9.56
N TYR A 88 -13.49 -0.13 -9.68
CA TYR A 88 -13.99 0.65 -8.55
C TYR A 88 -15.51 0.72 -8.59
N ASP A 89 -16.13 0.94 -7.43
CA ASP A 89 -17.54 1.33 -7.37
C ASP A 89 -17.72 2.83 -7.69
N GLU A 90 -18.97 3.31 -7.70
CA GLU A 90 -19.33 4.70 -8.07
C GLU A 90 -18.73 5.76 -7.14
N ILE A 91 -18.31 5.40 -5.94
CA ILE A 91 -17.71 6.31 -4.95
C ILE A 91 -16.21 6.10 -4.76
N GLY A 92 -15.59 5.29 -5.65
CA GLY A 92 -14.14 5.08 -5.73
C GLY A 92 -13.60 4.04 -4.76
N ASN A 93 -14.40 3.13 -4.23
CA ASN A 93 -13.87 1.99 -3.50
C ASN A 93 -13.38 0.92 -4.49
N PRO A 94 -12.19 0.34 -4.33
CA PRO A 94 -11.71 -0.72 -5.20
C PRO A 94 -12.56 -2.00 -5.04
N LEU A 95 -13.03 -2.55 -6.15
CA LEU A 95 -13.74 -3.83 -6.21
C LEU A 95 -12.79 -4.98 -6.53
N THR A 96 -11.78 -4.71 -7.37
CA THR A 96 -10.68 -5.62 -7.69
C THR A 96 -9.35 -4.93 -7.46
N TYR A 97 -8.30 -5.71 -7.18
CA TYR A 97 -6.94 -5.21 -7.05
C TYR A 97 -5.97 -6.27 -7.59
N ARG A 98 -4.68 -5.93 -7.65
CA ARG A 98 -3.62 -6.83 -8.10
C ARG A 98 -3.66 -8.19 -7.39
N ASP A 99 -3.08 -9.21 -8.00
CA ASP A 99 -2.93 -10.56 -7.46
C ASP A 99 -4.27 -11.30 -7.24
N GLY A 100 -5.29 -10.95 -8.05
CA GLY A 100 -6.62 -11.58 -7.98
C GLY A 100 -7.45 -11.20 -6.75
N MET A 101 -7.05 -10.15 -6.04
CA MET A 101 -7.77 -9.64 -4.88
C MET A 101 -9.13 -9.06 -5.31
N SER A 102 -10.18 -9.41 -4.58
CA SER A 102 -11.50 -8.80 -4.74
C SER A 102 -12.08 -8.34 -3.40
N MET A 103 -12.88 -7.27 -3.45
CA MET A 103 -13.39 -6.59 -2.26
C MET A 103 -14.86 -6.25 -2.42
N THR A 104 -15.60 -6.27 -1.31
CA THR A 104 -16.94 -5.70 -1.22
C THR A 104 -17.01 -4.67 -0.10
N TRP A 105 -17.88 -3.69 -0.28
CA TRP A 105 -18.00 -2.55 0.62
C TRP A 105 -19.43 -2.42 1.16
N LYS A 106 -19.59 -1.80 2.30
CA LYS A 106 -20.88 -1.47 2.93
C LYS A 106 -20.81 -0.10 3.58
N ASN A 107 -21.98 0.50 3.83
CA ASN A 107 -22.10 1.80 4.50
C ASN A 107 -21.13 2.85 3.92
N GLY A 108 -21.00 2.89 2.59
CA GLY A 108 -20.09 3.76 1.86
C GLY A 108 -18.67 3.18 1.77
N ARG A 109 -17.80 3.43 2.74
CA ARG A 109 -16.38 3.08 2.68
C ARG A 109 -15.92 2.04 3.71
N GLN A 110 -16.84 1.29 4.28
CA GLN A 110 -16.48 0.18 5.18
C GLN A 110 -16.22 -1.08 4.37
N LEU A 111 -14.99 -1.60 4.37
CA LEU A 111 -14.65 -2.87 3.73
C LEU A 111 -15.44 -4.00 4.40
N ALA A 112 -16.30 -4.67 3.63
CA ALA A 112 -17.13 -5.77 4.14
C ALA A 112 -16.40 -7.11 4.01
N THR A 113 -15.85 -7.40 2.81
CA THR A 113 -15.09 -8.63 2.55
C THR A 113 -13.87 -8.34 1.70
N LEU A 114 -12.86 -9.20 1.82
CA LEU A 114 -11.71 -9.28 0.93
C LEU A 114 -11.43 -10.76 0.65
N THR A 115 -11.22 -11.11 -0.62
CA THR A 115 -10.76 -12.44 -1.01
C THR A 115 -9.50 -12.32 -1.86
N ASN A 116 -8.57 -13.25 -1.69
CA ASN A 116 -7.37 -13.37 -2.52
C ASN A 116 -6.89 -14.85 -2.49
N GLY A 117 -7.09 -15.55 -3.61
CA GLY A 117 -6.85 -16.99 -3.66
C GLY A 117 -7.63 -17.72 -2.55
N ASP A 118 -6.91 -18.50 -1.73
CA ASP A 118 -7.51 -19.25 -0.61
C ASP A 118 -7.79 -18.39 0.64
N THR A 119 -7.45 -17.12 0.60
CA THR A 119 -7.70 -16.20 1.72
C THR A 119 -9.06 -15.55 1.58
N SER A 120 -9.91 -15.71 2.59
CA SER A 120 -11.20 -15.03 2.73
C SER A 120 -11.25 -14.27 4.05
N ILE A 121 -11.55 -12.97 3.96
CA ILE A 121 -11.63 -12.10 5.15
C ILE A 121 -12.97 -11.38 5.14
N SER A 122 -13.63 -11.31 6.29
CA SER A 122 -14.81 -10.45 6.49
C SER A 122 -14.62 -9.55 7.71
N TYR A 123 -15.29 -8.38 7.67
CA TYR A 123 -15.13 -7.33 8.69
C TYR A 123 -16.47 -6.90 9.28
N GLY A 124 -16.49 -6.67 10.58
CA GLY A 124 -17.64 -6.12 11.32
C GLY A 124 -17.26 -4.82 12.02
N TYR A 125 -18.23 -3.90 12.06
CA TYR A 125 -18.09 -2.54 12.59
C TYR A 125 -19.24 -2.27 13.55
N ASP A 126 -19.04 -1.41 14.52
CA ASP A 126 -20.08 -0.85 15.37
C ASP A 126 -20.78 0.35 14.72
N SER A 127 -21.68 1.00 15.46
CA SER A 127 -22.42 2.19 15.02
C SER A 127 -21.51 3.40 14.73
N ASP A 128 -20.36 3.47 15.37
CA ASP A 128 -19.39 4.56 15.22
C ASP A 128 -18.36 4.30 14.13
N SER A 129 -18.61 3.25 13.31
CA SER A 129 -17.73 2.82 12.22
C SER A 129 -16.36 2.30 12.66
N VAL A 130 -16.21 1.97 13.95
CA VAL A 130 -15.00 1.33 14.47
C VAL A 130 -15.07 -0.17 14.17
N ARG A 131 -13.98 -0.72 13.60
CA ARG A 131 -13.91 -2.16 13.30
C ARG A 131 -13.80 -2.96 14.60
N THR A 132 -14.85 -3.75 14.90
CA THR A 132 -14.94 -4.59 16.10
C THR A 132 -14.63 -6.05 15.84
N THR A 133 -14.73 -6.52 14.58
CA THR A 133 -14.44 -7.91 14.25
C THR A 133 -13.74 -8.04 12.90
N LYS A 134 -12.95 -9.12 12.78
CA LYS A 134 -12.39 -9.63 11.53
C LYS A 134 -12.48 -11.16 11.58
N THR A 135 -12.89 -11.78 10.49
CA THR A 135 -12.81 -13.25 10.35
C THR A 135 -11.87 -13.58 9.19
N VAL A 136 -10.86 -14.39 9.40
CA VAL A 136 -9.89 -14.83 8.39
C VAL A 136 -9.99 -16.34 8.25
N ASN A 137 -10.40 -16.84 7.09
CA ASN A 137 -10.57 -18.26 6.79
C ASN A 137 -11.33 -19.00 7.90
N GLY A 138 -12.43 -18.41 8.39
CA GLY A 138 -13.26 -18.95 9.45
C GLY A 138 -12.78 -18.64 10.89
N VAL A 139 -11.55 -18.22 11.10
CA VAL A 139 -11.05 -17.84 12.44
C VAL A 139 -11.48 -16.40 12.75
N LYS A 140 -12.27 -16.25 13.81
CA LYS A 140 -12.78 -14.95 14.26
C LYS A 140 -11.79 -14.22 15.17
N TYR A 141 -11.60 -12.94 14.88
CA TYR A 141 -10.88 -11.97 15.70
C TYR A 141 -11.90 -10.95 16.22
N THR A 142 -11.80 -10.55 17.49
CA THR A 142 -12.60 -9.48 18.06
C THR A 142 -11.68 -8.42 18.66
N TYR A 143 -12.11 -7.18 18.61
CA TYR A 143 -11.35 -6.02 19.10
C TYR A 143 -12.19 -5.29 20.14
N ALA A 144 -11.64 -5.05 21.31
CA ALA A 144 -12.28 -4.26 22.37
C ALA A 144 -11.49 -2.97 22.59
N TYR A 145 -12.21 -1.86 22.58
CA TYR A 145 -11.65 -0.53 22.75
C TYR A 145 -12.14 0.12 24.03
N LEU A 146 -11.30 0.95 24.64
CA LEU A 146 -11.64 1.83 25.75
C LEU A 146 -11.06 3.22 25.46
N ASN A 147 -11.90 4.23 25.40
CA ASN A 147 -11.50 5.61 25.09
C ASN A 147 -10.67 5.73 23.77
N GLY A 148 -11.04 4.96 22.74
CA GLY A 148 -10.36 4.93 21.45
C GLY A 148 -9.07 4.10 21.41
N GLN A 149 -8.61 3.56 22.53
CA GLN A 149 -7.44 2.69 22.60
C GLN A 149 -7.84 1.22 22.56
N LEU A 150 -7.11 0.39 21.82
CA LEU A 150 -7.33 -1.06 21.75
C LEU A 150 -6.93 -1.69 23.08
N LEU A 151 -7.89 -2.16 23.84
CA LEU A 151 -7.64 -2.77 25.16
C LEU A 151 -7.17 -4.23 25.03
N TYR A 152 -7.86 -5.00 24.19
CA TYR A 152 -7.46 -6.37 23.88
C TYR A 152 -8.02 -6.81 22.51
N GLU A 153 -7.42 -7.86 21.95
CA GLU A 153 -8.00 -8.61 20.85
C GLU A 153 -8.10 -10.10 21.21
N THR A 154 -9.05 -10.81 20.58
CA THR A 154 -9.08 -12.26 20.55
C THR A 154 -8.72 -12.77 19.17
N ARG A 155 -8.09 -13.93 19.07
CA ARG A 155 -7.78 -14.66 17.83
C ARG A 155 -8.20 -16.12 18.04
N GLY A 156 -9.40 -16.47 17.59
CA GLY A 156 -10.03 -17.72 18.02
C GLY A 156 -10.13 -17.72 19.53
N ASP A 157 -9.55 -18.73 20.20
CA ASP A 157 -9.55 -18.91 21.66
C ASP A 157 -8.46 -18.11 22.40
N ALA A 158 -7.45 -17.59 21.67
CA ALA A 158 -6.38 -16.81 22.28
C ALA A 158 -6.80 -15.34 22.53
N LYS A 159 -6.34 -14.75 23.64
CA LYS A 159 -6.61 -13.36 24.02
C LYS A 159 -5.31 -12.61 24.29
N PHE A 160 -5.16 -11.44 23.68
CA PHE A 160 -3.98 -10.58 23.76
C PHE A 160 -4.38 -9.24 24.34
N TYR A 161 -3.73 -8.81 25.42
CA TYR A 161 -3.96 -7.52 26.07
C TYR A 161 -2.85 -6.54 25.67
N TYR A 162 -3.22 -5.27 25.53
CA TYR A 162 -2.31 -4.17 25.24
C TYR A 162 -2.25 -3.23 26.44
N SER A 163 -1.03 -2.82 26.81
CA SER A 163 -0.76 -1.80 27.83
C SER A 163 -0.04 -0.62 27.14
N TYR A 164 -0.44 0.60 27.50
CA TYR A 164 0.09 1.85 26.95
C TYR A 164 0.77 2.66 28.04
#